data_0ffe367e939d64f5313c970816b270cb
#
_entry.id   0ffe367e939d64f5313c970816b270cb
#
_cell.length_a   1.000
_cell.length_b   1.000
_cell.length_c   1.000
_cell.angle_alpha   90.00
_cell.angle_beta   90.00
_cell.angle_gamma   90.00
#
_symmetry.space_group_name_H-M   'P 1'
#
loop_
_entity.id
_entity.type
_entity.pdbx_description
1 polymer ?
#
loop_
_entity_poly.entity_id
_entity_poly.type
_entity_poly.pdbx_seq_one_letter_code
_entity_poly.pdbx_strand_id
1 'polypeptide(L)'
;MHVTTPGTPSSARGFLGHTSRAVYGTIVATAVLAAEAATVSEWGPWQFLSTLVATVLVLWFAEVFSDVLGDTTTDPFRVRLARAGDEHWAVLEAAVPLAIPLILGGIGVLSEENAVFATLLVAVGALGIWGGIASRQRGSGWPQVVVAAVASALIGVVIILLKSWL
;
A
#
# COMPACT_ATOMS: atom_id res chain seq x y z
N MET A 1 -32.72 -31.77 -2.07
CA MET A 1 -31.65 -31.44 -3.06
C MET A 1 -30.73 -30.45 -2.40
N HIS A 2 -29.58 -30.91 -1.88
CA HIS A 2 -28.54 -30.05 -1.28
C HIS A 2 -27.64 -29.56 -2.41
N VAL A 3 -27.74 -28.28 -2.76
CA VAL A 3 -26.82 -27.64 -3.69
C VAL A 3 -25.54 -27.32 -2.90
N THR A 4 -24.52 -28.15 -3.04
CA THR A 4 -23.17 -27.86 -2.55
C THR A 4 -22.54 -26.83 -3.49
N THR A 5 -22.50 -25.58 -3.08
CA THR A 5 -21.69 -24.53 -3.72
C THR A 5 -20.22 -24.92 -3.63
N PRO A 6 -19.46 -24.98 -4.73
CA PRO A 6 -18.03 -25.26 -4.69
C PRO A 6 -17.33 -24.12 -3.92
N GLY A 7 -16.76 -24.46 -2.76
CA GLY A 7 -15.98 -23.53 -1.97
C GLY A 7 -14.75 -23.06 -2.76
N THR A 8 -14.59 -21.76 -2.91
CA THR A 8 -13.34 -21.15 -3.44
C THR A 8 -12.15 -21.66 -2.62
N PRO A 9 -11.08 -22.15 -3.25
CA PRO A 9 -9.90 -22.68 -2.56
C PRO A 9 -9.31 -21.62 -1.61
N SER A 10 -8.95 -22.05 -0.42
CA SER A 10 -8.45 -21.18 0.67
C SER A 10 -7.24 -20.30 0.27
N SER A 11 -6.42 -20.79 -0.66
CA SER A 11 -5.28 -20.08 -1.24
C SER A 11 -5.69 -18.82 -2.03
N ALA A 12 -6.82 -18.86 -2.75
CA ALA A 12 -7.30 -17.69 -3.50
C ALA A 12 -7.81 -16.57 -2.57
N ARG A 13 -8.40 -16.92 -1.44
CA ARG A 13 -8.86 -15.94 -0.44
C ARG A 13 -7.68 -15.25 0.26
N GLY A 14 -6.63 -15.97 0.61
CA GLY A 14 -5.41 -15.40 1.21
C GLY A 14 -4.73 -14.40 0.27
N PHE A 15 -4.60 -14.74 -1.00
CA PHE A 15 -3.92 -13.90 -1.99
C PHE A 15 -4.71 -12.61 -2.35
N LEU A 16 -6.04 -12.69 -2.42
CA LEU A 16 -6.90 -11.51 -2.62
C LEU A 16 -6.83 -10.55 -1.43
N GLY A 17 -6.77 -11.07 -0.20
CA GLY A 17 -6.55 -10.28 1.01
C GLY A 17 -5.21 -9.55 0.99
N HIS A 18 -4.14 -10.21 0.58
CA HIS A 18 -2.80 -9.62 0.46
C HIS A 18 -2.78 -8.43 -0.51
N THR A 19 -3.38 -8.57 -1.69
CA THR A 19 -3.42 -7.48 -2.70
C THR A 19 -4.23 -6.28 -2.23
N SER A 20 -5.38 -6.49 -1.58
CA SER A 20 -6.21 -5.39 -1.07
C SER A 20 -5.50 -4.59 0.03
N ARG A 21 -4.75 -5.26 0.91
CA ARG A 21 -3.94 -4.62 1.96
C ARG A 21 -2.78 -3.82 1.38
N ALA A 22 -2.10 -4.35 0.34
CA ALA A 22 -1.05 -3.62 -0.37
C ALA A 22 -1.58 -2.35 -1.04
N VAL A 23 -2.75 -2.41 -1.69
CA VAL A 23 -3.42 -1.22 -2.26
C VAL A 23 -3.71 -0.19 -1.18
N TYR A 24 -4.30 -0.62 -0.07
CA TYR A 24 -4.63 0.25 1.06
C TYR A 24 -3.37 0.91 1.64
N GLY A 25 -2.33 0.14 1.93
CA GLY A 25 -1.04 0.64 2.42
C GLY A 25 -0.43 1.67 1.47
N THR A 26 -0.45 1.41 0.15
CA THR A 26 0.05 2.35 -0.85
C THR A 26 -0.77 3.64 -0.89
N ILE A 27 -2.10 3.58 -0.79
CA ILE A 27 -2.98 4.76 -0.76
C ILE A 27 -2.65 5.64 0.45
N VAL A 28 -2.57 5.04 1.65
CA VAL A 28 -2.27 5.78 2.88
C VAL A 28 -0.88 6.40 2.83
N ALA A 29 0.14 5.62 2.44
CA ALA A 29 1.49 6.12 2.28
C ALA A 29 1.57 7.28 1.27
N THR A 30 0.88 7.15 0.12
CA THR A 30 0.81 8.22 -0.90
C THR A 30 0.13 9.49 -0.35
N ALA A 31 -0.97 9.32 0.38
CA ALA A 31 -1.70 10.45 0.97
C ALA A 31 -0.83 11.21 1.99
N VAL A 32 -0.11 10.50 2.85
CA VAL A 32 0.80 11.12 3.83
C VAL A 32 1.96 11.82 3.13
N LEU A 33 2.64 11.16 2.19
CA LEU A 33 3.74 11.77 1.44
C LEU A 33 3.27 13.00 0.65
N ALA A 34 2.11 12.92 -0.02
CA ALA A 34 1.53 14.08 -0.69
C ALA A 34 1.22 15.21 0.30
N ALA A 35 0.74 14.88 1.51
CA ALA A 35 0.49 15.86 2.55
C ALA A 35 1.76 16.58 2.99
N GLU A 36 2.89 15.94 3.05
CA GLU A 36 4.16 16.53 3.47
C GLU A 36 4.94 17.18 2.32
N ALA A 37 4.69 16.77 1.07
CA ALA A 37 5.38 17.32 -0.10
C ALA A 37 5.21 18.86 -0.26
N ALA A 38 4.20 19.47 0.38
CA ALA A 38 4.05 20.92 0.43
C ALA A 38 5.11 21.62 1.29
N THR A 39 5.82 20.88 2.15
CA THR A 39 6.85 21.40 3.06
C THR A 39 8.27 21.02 2.62
N VAL A 40 8.47 20.66 1.33
CA VAL A 40 9.77 20.23 0.78
C VAL A 40 10.91 21.21 1.07
N SER A 41 10.62 22.52 1.14
CA SER A 41 11.64 23.51 1.43
C SER A 41 12.23 23.43 2.84
N GLU A 42 11.55 22.76 3.75
CA GLU A 42 11.95 22.65 5.16
C GLU A 42 12.46 21.23 5.52
N TRP A 43 12.10 20.21 4.71
CA TRP A 43 12.29 18.81 5.02
C TRP A 43 13.13 18.11 3.96
N GLY A 44 14.26 17.53 4.36
CA GLY A 44 15.09 16.73 3.47
C GLY A 44 14.53 15.31 3.23
N PRO A 45 15.06 14.58 2.22
CA PRO A 45 14.60 13.23 1.84
C PRO A 45 14.58 12.22 3.00
N TRP A 46 15.48 12.37 3.98
CA TRP A 46 15.53 11.50 5.16
C TRP A 46 14.33 11.70 6.10
N GLN A 47 13.80 12.92 6.19
CA GLN A 47 12.61 13.20 6.97
C GLN A 47 11.38 12.58 6.31
N PHE A 48 11.23 12.73 5.00
CA PHE A 48 10.18 12.05 4.23
C PHE A 48 10.26 10.52 4.39
N LEU A 49 11.46 9.95 4.32
CA LEU A 49 11.67 8.52 4.53
C LEU A 49 11.27 8.10 5.95
N SER A 50 11.66 8.87 6.96
CA SER A 50 11.30 8.55 8.35
C SER A 50 9.79 8.61 8.60
N THR A 51 9.11 9.60 8.02
CA THR A 51 7.64 9.69 8.09
C THR A 51 6.97 8.54 7.35
N LEU A 52 7.45 8.18 6.15
CA LEU A 52 6.93 7.03 5.42
C LEU A 52 7.04 5.75 6.27
N VAL A 53 8.23 5.49 6.82
CA VAL A 53 8.49 4.30 7.64
C VAL A 53 7.62 4.32 8.91
N ALA A 54 7.57 5.44 9.63
CA ALA A 54 6.75 5.58 10.82
C ALA A 54 5.27 5.35 10.53
N THR A 55 4.74 5.95 9.47
CA THR A 55 3.33 5.82 9.06
C THR A 55 2.99 4.37 8.74
N VAL A 56 3.81 3.70 7.94
CA VAL A 56 3.55 2.32 7.51
C VAL A 56 3.67 1.35 8.69
N LEU A 57 4.61 1.57 9.61
CA LEU A 57 4.74 0.78 10.84
C LEU A 57 3.52 0.96 11.74
N VAL A 58 3.07 2.20 11.97
CA VAL A 58 1.89 2.47 12.79
C VAL A 58 0.65 1.82 12.17
N LEU A 59 0.48 1.93 10.85
CA LEU A 59 -0.63 1.29 10.15
C LEU A 59 -0.58 -0.23 10.29
N TRP A 60 0.58 -0.84 10.05
CA TRP A 60 0.78 -2.27 10.23
C TRP A 60 0.45 -2.73 11.66
N PHE A 61 0.96 -2.01 12.66
CA PHE A 61 0.66 -2.29 14.06
C PHE A 61 -0.83 -2.20 14.36
N ALA A 62 -1.51 -1.17 13.86
CA ALA A 62 -2.94 -0.97 14.08
C ALA A 62 -3.77 -2.12 13.48
N GLU A 63 -3.42 -2.58 12.28
CA GLU A 63 -4.09 -3.69 11.62
C GLU A 63 -3.85 -5.02 12.34
N VAL A 64 -2.58 -5.33 12.66
CA VAL A 64 -2.22 -6.53 13.43
C VAL A 64 -2.94 -6.56 14.77
N PHE A 65 -2.95 -5.44 15.48
CA PHE A 65 -3.60 -5.34 16.79
C PHE A 65 -5.12 -5.50 16.69
N SER A 66 -5.74 -4.90 15.67
CA SER A 66 -7.17 -5.02 15.41
C SER A 66 -7.57 -6.47 15.12
N ASP A 67 -6.80 -7.18 14.30
CA ASP A 67 -7.05 -8.59 13.99
C ASP A 67 -6.90 -9.49 15.22
N VAL A 68 -5.85 -9.27 16.02
CA VAL A 68 -5.65 -10.05 17.26
C VAL A 68 -6.77 -9.84 18.28
N LEU A 69 -7.32 -8.62 18.36
CA LEU A 69 -8.47 -8.34 19.25
C LEU A 69 -9.78 -8.93 18.70
N GLY A 70 -9.97 -8.93 17.38
CA GLY A 70 -11.15 -9.49 16.73
C GLY A 70 -11.14 -11.02 16.59
N ASP A 71 -9.99 -11.65 16.80
CA ASP A 71 -9.84 -13.10 16.67
C ASP A 71 -10.49 -13.84 17.86
N THR A 72 -11.55 -14.60 17.57
CA THR A 72 -12.30 -15.39 18.55
C THR A 72 -11.77 -16.82 18.72
N THR A 73 -10.65 -17.16 18.08
CA THR A 73 -10.02 -18.49 18.23
C THR A 73 -9.45 -18.69 19.63
N THR A 74 -9.37 -19.95 20.04
CA THR A 74 -8.76 -20.34 21.33
C THR A 74 -7.22 -20.48 21.23
N ASP A 75 -6.63 -20.08 20.11
CA ASP A 75 -5.19 -20.16 19.90
C ASP A 75 -4.41 -19.27 20.88
N PRO A 76 -3.22 -19.69 21.30
CA PRO A 76 -2.34 -18.85 22.13
C PRO A 76 -2.08 -17.47 21.48
N PHE A 77 -1.99 -16.41 22.30
CA PHE A 77 -1.77 -15.05 21.83
C PHE A 77 -0.61 -14.91 20.82
N ARG A 78 0.50 -15.62 21.07
CA ARG A 78 1.68 -15.61 20.16
C ARG A 78 1.37 -16.13 18.76
N VAL A 79 0.53 -17.15 18.68
CA VAL A 79 0.13 -17.75 17.38
C VAL A 79 -0.77 -16.81 16.62
N ARG A 80 -1.73 -16.16 17.29
CA ARG A 80 -2.61 -15.15 16.71
C ARG A 80 -1.81 -13.94 16.21
N LEU A 81 -0.86 -13.47 17.03
CA LEU A 81 0.01 -12.34 16.69
C LEU A 81 0.89 -12.65 15.45
N ALA A 82 1.51 -13.83 15.41
CA ALA A 82 2.33 -14.23 14.26
C ALA A 82 1.50 -14.32 12.99
N ARG A 83 0.31 -14.93 13.06
CA ARG A 83 -0.62 -15.04 11.92
C ARG A 83 -1.05 -13.67 11.42
N ALA A 84 -1.48 -12.78 12.32
CA ALA A 84 -1.87 -11.42 11.96
C ALA A 84 -0.69 -10.63 11.35
N GLY A 85 0.52 -10.76 11.91
CA GLY A 85 1.72 -10.15 11.36
C GLY A 85 2.01 -10.59 9.92
N ASP A 86 1.96 -11.89 9.65
CA ASP A 86 2.16 -12.45 8.31
C ASP A 86 1.05 -12.01 7.34
N GLU A 87 -0.19 -11.95 7.81
CA GLU A 87 -1.32 -11.53 6.98
C GLU A 87 -1.24 -10.06 6.57
N HIS A 88 -0.70 -9.17 7.43
CA HIS A 88 -0.58 -7.73 7.16
C HIS A 88 0.80 -7.33 6.60
N TRP A 89 1.71 -8.29 6.35
CA TRP A 89 3.05 -8.01 5.81
C TRP A 89 3.03 -7.23 4.50
N ALA A 90 2.01 -7.42 3.66
CA ALA A 90 1.82 -6.70 2.40
C ALA A 90 1.78 -5.17 2.55
N VAL A 91 1.38 -4.65 3.70
CA VAL A 91 1.37 -3.21 3.99
C VAL A 91 2.80 -2.67 4.05
N LEU A 92 3.72 -3.41 4.67
CA LEU A 92 5.14 -3.04 4.72
C LEU A 92 5.80 -3.15 3.34
N GLU A 93 5.50 -4.21 2.57
CA GLU A 93 6.03 -4.38 1.21
C GLU A 93 5.61 -3.25 0.28
N ALA A 94 4.41 -2.70 0.45
CA ALA A 94 3.91 -1.59 -0.36
C ALA A 94 4.74 -0.31 -0.22
N ALA A 95 5.42 -0.12 0.90
CA ALA A 95 6.28 1.05 1.14
C ALA A 95 7.66 0.94 0.49
N VAL A 96 8.13 -0.29 0.21
CA VAL A 96 9.50 -0.51 -0.32
C VAL A 96 9.75 0.26 -1.61
N PRO A 97 8.91 0.19 -2.66
CA PRO A 97 9.15 0.94 -3.89
C PRO A 97 9.16 2.46 -3.67
N LEU A 98 8.38 2.97 -2.70
CA LEU A 98 8.32 4.39 -2.39
C LEU A 98 9.57 4.88 -1.65
N ALA A 99 10.20 4.03 -0.87
CA ALA A 99 11.42 4.35 -0.15
C ALA A 99 12.64 4.52 -1.08
N ILE A 100 12.66 3.85 -2.24
CA ILE A 100 13.82 3.84 -3.13
C ILE A 100 14.21 5.26 -3.61
N PRO A 101 13.30 6.08 -4.18
CA PRO A 101 13.67 7.43 -4.61
C PRO A 101 14.08 8.32 -3.45
N LEU A 102 13.50 8.16 -2.26
CA LEU A 102 13.85 8.94 -1.06
C LEU A 102 15.26 8.59 -0.59
N ILE A 103 15.64 7.32 -0.59
CA ILE A 103 17.02 6.90 -0.27
C ILE A 103 18.00 7.49 -1.29
N LEU A 104 17.68 7.43 -2.59
CA LEU A 104 18.52 8.01 -3.64
C LEU A 104 18.68 9.52 -3.49
N GLY A 105 17.65 10.23 -3.05
CA GLY A 105 17.74 11.64 -2.69
C GLY A 105 18.58 11.88 -1.44
N GLY A 106 18.40 11.05 -0.40
CA GLY A 106 19.14 11.18 0.86
C GLY A 106 20.65 10.94 0.74
N ILE A 107 21.09 10.11 -0.22
CA ILE A 107 22.51 9.88 -0.54
C ILE A 107 23.04 10.84 -1.62
N GLY A 108 22.25 11.81 -2.08
CA GLY A 108 22.67 12.84 -3.02
C GLY A 108 22.70 12.42 -4.50
N VAL A 109 22.14 11.25 -4.87
CA VAL A 109 22.03 10.80 -6.27
C VAL A 109 20.94 11.59 -7.01
N LEU A 110 19.85 11.93 -6.32
CA LEU A 110 18.78 12.78 -6.80
C LEU A 110 18.74 14.07 -5.99
N SER A 111 18.33 15.19 -6.62
CA SER A 111 17.99 16.39 -5.84
C SER A 111 16.76 16.10 -4.97
N GLU A 112 16.62 16.82 -3.87
CA GLU A 112 15.53 16.63 -2.91
C GLU A 112 14.14 16.70 -3.58
N GLU A 113 13.91 17.71 -4.41
CA GLU A 113 12.67 17.86 -5.17
C GLU A 113 12.41 16.69 -6.12
N ASN A 114 13.45 16.25 -6.85
CA ASN A 114 13.33 15.12 -7.77
C ASN A 114 13.07 13.80 -7.03
N ALA A 115 13.63 13.61 -5.83
CA ALA A 115 13.40 12.43 -5.02
C ALA A 115 11.94 12.35 -4.57
N VAL A 116 11.38 13.45 -4.07
CA VAL A 116 9.96 13.54 -3.66
C VAL A 116 9.05 13.35 -4.87
N PHE A 117 9.32 14.04 -5.98
CA PHE A 117 8.53 13.89 -7.21
C PHE A 117 8.56 12.46 -7.75
N ALA A 118 9.75 11.83 -7.80
CA ALA A 118 9.91 10.44 -8.22
C ALA A 118 9.13 9.49 -7.30
N THR A 119 9.13 9.74 -5.98
CA THR A 119 8.36 8.94 -5.02
C THR A 119 6.87 9.01 -5.31
N LEU A 120 6.33 10.19 -5.60
CA LEU A 120 4.92 10.35 -5.97
C LEU A 120 4.58 9.64 -7.28
N LEU A 121 5.45 9.70 -8.28
CA LEU A 121 5.28 8.96 -9.54
C LEU A 121 5.30 7.44 -9.31
N VAL A 122 6.24 6.96 -8.48
CA VAL A 122 6.32 5.53 -8.11
C VAL A 122 5.05 5.11 -7.37
N ALA A 123 4.51 5.94 -6.48
CA ALA A 123 3.27 5.67 -5.77
C ALA A 123 2.08 5.52 -6.73
N VAL A 124 1.93 6.43 -7.68
CA VAL A 124 0.88 6.35 -8.72
C VAL A 124 1.05 5.09 -9.57
N GLY A 125 2.29 4.77 -9.98
CA GLY A 125 2.61 3.54 -10.71
C GLY A 125 2.28 2.27 -9.91
N ALA A 126 2.65 2.24 -8.63
CA ALA A 126 2.35 1.12 -7.74
C ALA A 126 0.83 0.91 -7.58
N LEU A 127 0.05 1.97 -7.39
CA LEU A 127 -1.41 1.90 -7.37
C LEU A 127 -1.98 1.31 -8.66
N GLY A 128 -1.47 1.73 -9.82
CA GLY A 128 -1.85 1.17 -11.11
C GLY A 128 -1.55 -0.33 -11.23
N ILE A 129 -0.34 -0.73 -10.84
CA ILE A 129 0.09 -2.14 -10.84
C ILE A 129 -0.80 -2.98 -9.92
N TRP A 130 -1.00 -2.55 -8.66
CA TRP A 130 -1.86 -3.26 -7.72
C TRP A 130 -3.31 -3.34 -8.18
N GLY A 131 -3.86 -2.26 -8.76
CA GLY A 131 -5.20 -2.26 -9.35
C GLY A 131 -5.35 -3.26 -10.50
N GLY A 132 -4.35 -3.32 -11.39
CA GLY A 132 -4.28 -4.28 -12.48
C GLY A 132 -4.21 -5.73 -11.97
N ILE A 133 -3.33 -6.00 -11.00
CA ILE A 133 -3.19 -7.32 -10.37
C ILE A 133 -4.51 -7.76 -9.73
N ALA A 134 -5.15 -6.88 -8.95
CA ALA A 134 -6.42 -7.16 -8.30
C ALA A 134 -7.54 -7.51 -9.30
N SER A 135 -7.59 -6.81 -10.45
CA SER A 135 -8.55 -7.11 -11.51
C SER A 135 -8.25 -8.46 -12.17
N ARG A 136 -6.99 -8.75 -12.45
CA ARG A 136 -6.58 -10.03 -13.06
C ARG A 136 -6.94 -11.23 -12.20
N GLN A 137 -6.76 -11.11 -10.88
CA GLN A 137 -7.09 -12.17 -9.91
C GLN A 137 -8.58 -12.52 -9.87
N ARG A 138 -9.45 -11.57 -10.25
CA ARG A 138 -10.91 -11.79 -10.38
C ARG A 138 -11.29 -12.51 -11.68
N GLY A 139 -10.32 -12.91 -12.49
CA GLY A 139 -10.56 -13.53 -13.79
C GLY A 139 -10.98 -12.55 -14.89
N SER A 140 -10.75 -11.25 -14.68
CA SER A 140 -11.11 -10.21 -15.65
C SER A 140 -10.28 -10.32 -16.92
N GLY A 141 -10.91 -10.02 -18.06
CA GLY A 141 -10.23 -9.91 -19.34
C GLY A 141 -9.24 -8.75 -19.38
N TRP A 142 -8.31 -8.79 -20.33
CA TRP A 142 -7.25 -7.79 -20.45
C TRP A 142 -7.74 -6.33 -20.50
N PRO A 143 -8.83 -5.98 -21.21
CA PRO A 143 -9.35 -4.59 -21.20
C PRO A 143 -9.77 -4.12 -19.81
N GLN A 144 -10.40 -4.99 -19.02
CA GLN A 144 -10.84 -4.68 -17.66
C GLN A 144 -9.64 -4.50 -16.71
N VAL A 145 -8.55 -5.26 -16.90
CA VAL A 145 -7.29 -5.09 -16.15
C VAL A 145 -6.70 -3.71 -16.42
N VAL A 146 -6.65 -3.27 -17.67
CA VAL A 146 -6.15 -1.94 -18.02
C VAL A 146 -7.02 -0.84 -17.43
N VAL A 147 -8.34 -0.96 -17.52
CA VAL A 147 -9.28 0.01 -16.92
C VAL A 147 -9.09 0.09 -15.42
N ALA A 148 -8.95 -1.04 -14.73
CA ALA A 148 -8.71 -1.07 -13.29
C ALA A 148 -7.37 -0.44 -12.91
N ALA A 149 -6.30 -0.72 -13.67
CA ALA A 149 -4.99 -0.13 -13.45
C ALA A 149 -5.02 1.39 -13.62
N VAL A 150 -5.63 1.89 -14.70
CA VAL A 150 -5.78 3.33 -14.96
C VAL A 150 -6.64 4.00 -13.90
N ALA A 151 -7.77 3.41 -13.53
CA ALA A 151 -8.64 3.94 -12.48
C ALA A 151 -7.91 4.06 -11.13
N SER A 152 -7.12 3.03 -10.76
CA SER A 152 -6.32 3.05 -9.52
C SER A 152 -5.21 4.09 -9.58
N ALA A 153 -4.52 4.25 -10.70
CA ALA A 153 -3.51 5.29 -10.89
C ALA A 153 -4.13 6.69 -10.82
N LEU A 154 -5.33 6.90 -11.39
CA LEU A 154 -6.05 8.17 -11.32
C LEU A 154 -6.39 8.57 -9.87
N ILE A 155 -6.70 7.60 -9.00
CA ILE A 155 -6.88 7.88 -7.57
C ILE A 155 -5.61 8.50 -6.98
N GLY A 156 -4.44 7.94 -7.28
CA GLY A 156 -3.16 8.51 -6.85
C GLY A 156 -2.93 9.93 -7.37
N VAL A 157 -3.24 10.18 -8.64
CA VAL A 157 -3.15 11.52 -9.24
C VAL A 157 -4.11 12.50 -8.55
N VAL A 158 -5.35 12.08 -8.28
CA VAL A 158 -6.34 12.92 -7.58
C VAL A 158 -5.86 13.29 -6.18
N ILE A 159 -5.25 12.36 -5.43
CA ILE A 159 -4.68 12.63 -4.11
C ILE A 159 -3.60 13.72 -4.21
N ILE A 160 -2.70 13.62 -5.20
CA ILE A 160 -1.64 14.61 -5.41
C ILE A 160 -2.23 15.97 -5.79
N LEU A 161 -3.21 16.00 -6.71
CA LEU A 161 -3.85 17.25 -7.16
C LEU A 161 -4.65 17.91 -6.04
N LEU A 162 -5.41 17.15 -5.25
CA LEU A 162 -6.20 17.67 -4.13
C LEU A 162 -5.30 18.42 -3.14
N LYS A 163 -4.10 17.92 -2.93
CA LYS A 163 -3.11 18.55 -2.06
C LYS A 163 -2.53 19.84 -2.64
N SER A 164 -2.36 19.93 -3.96
CA SER A 164 -1.83 21.15 -4.59
C SER A 164 -2.83 22.33 -4.56
N TRP A 165 -4.10 22.05 -4.20
CA TRP A 165 -5.16 23.05 -4.10
C TRP A 165 -5.42 23.53 -2.64
N LEU A 166 -4.90 22.83 -1.65
CA LEU A 166 -5.01 23.15 -0.23
C LEU A 166 -3.76 23.84 0.29
#